data_51452f09c74d5b4c08e9abdf82b139f9
#
_entry.id   51452f09c74d5b4c08e9abdf82b139f9
#
_cell.length_a   1.000
_cell.length_b   1.000
_cell.length_c   1.000
_cell.angle_alpha   90.00
_cell.angle_beta   90.00
_cell.angle_gamma   90.00
#
_symmetry.space_group_name_H-M   'P 1'
#
loop_
_entity.id
_entity.type
_entity.pdbx_description
1 polymer ?
#
loop_
_entity_poly.entity_id
_entity_poly.type
_entity_poly.pdbx_seq_one_letter_code
_entity_poly.pdbx_strand_id
1 'polypeptide(L)'
;MSGRDRGKYLFRIARLVQERARELAVAESLDNGKPIKESRDVDVPLVASWFFYYAGWADKLDHAGLGANPRALGVAGQIIPWNFPLLMLAWKLAPALAAGNTIVLKPAETTPLTALIFAEILQQADLPAGVVNIVTGAGATGATLVRHPDVDKVAFTGSTGVGRDIARAVAGTDKRVTLELGGKAANIVFDDAPIDQAIEGIVNGIFFNQGHVCCAGSRLLVQESIHDEVIDRLKNRLSTLRLGDPLDKNTDIGAINSAAQLARIRELSDIGEAEGCLLYTSPSPRD
;
A
#
# COMPACT_ATOMS: atom_id res chain seq x y z
N MET A 1 -0.54 29.67 -0.06
CA MET A 1 0.49 29.26 -1.05
C MET A 1 -0.18 29.03 -2.39
N SER A 2 0.39 29.56 -3.49
CA SER A 2 -0.15 29.35 -4.84
C SER A 2 -0.01 27.90 -5.31
N GLY A 3 -0.83 27.46 -6.30
CA GLY A 3 -0.69 26.13 -6.91
C GLY A 3 0.69 25.92 -7.52
N ARG A 4 1.23 26.96 -8.19
CA ARG A 4 2.57 26.95 -8.76
C ARG A 4 3.66 26.71 -7.72
N ASP A 5 3.54 27.30 -6.53
CA ASP A 5 4.54 27.12 -5.48
C ASP A 5 4.41 25.73 -4.82
N ARG A 6 3.17 25.23 -4.63
CA ARG A 6 2.96 23.83 -4.19
C ARG A 6 3.62 22.85 -5.14
N GLY A 7 3.46 23.06 -6.46
CA GLY A 7 4.10 22.23 -7.49
C GLY A 7 5.63 22.16 -7.35
N LYS A 8 6.29 23.30 -7.04
CA LYS A 8 7.75 23.32 -6.82
C LYS A 8 8.18 22.44 -5.64
N TYR A 9 7.44 22.46 -4.53
CA TYR A 9 7.74 21.58 -3.39
C TYR A 9 7.56 20.11 -3.74
N LEU A 10 6.48 19.77 -4.44
CA LEU A 10 6.23 18.40 -4.88
C LEU A 10 7.33 17.89 -5.83
N PHE A 11 7.81 18.73 -6.76
CA PHE A 11 8.96 18.40 -7.62
C PHE A 11 10.25 18.18 -6.80
N ARG A 12 10.54 19.02 -5.81
CA ARG A 12 11.71 18.84 -4.92
C ARG A 12 11.61 17.53 -4.15
N ILE A 13 10.45 17.23 -3.56
CA ILE A 13 10.20 15.98 -2.85
C ILE A 13 10.44 14.78 -3.77
N ALA A 14 9.89 14.78 -4.99
CA ALA A 14 10.10 13.71 -5.96
C ALA A 14 11.59 13.48 -6.29
N ARG A 15 12.36 14.58 -6.46
CA ARG A 15 13.81 14.49 -6.70
C ARG A 15 14.56 13.92 -5.50
N LEU A 16 14.25 14.37 -4.30
CA LEU A 16 14.86 13.85 -3.07
C LEU A 16 14.53 12.38 -2.84
N VAL A 17 13.34 11.93 -3.18
CA VAL A 17 12.99 10.49 -3.16
C VAL A 17 13.89 9.72 -4.13
N GLN A 18 14.13 10.23 -5.35
CA GLN A 18 15.05 9.59 -6.31
C GLN A 18 16.49 9.57 -5.79
N GLU A 19 16.98 10.65 -5.19
CA GLU A 19 18.33 10.76 -4.64
C GLU A 19 18.55 9.82 -3.46
N ARG A 20 17.53 9.61 -2.61
CA ARG A 20 17.57 8.70 -1.45
C ARG A 20 16.94 7.32 -1.75
N ALA A 21 16.78 6.95 -3.03
CA ALA A 21 16.04 5.75 -3.43
C ALA A 21 16.57 4.47 -2.80
N ARG A 22 17.92 4.30 -2.73
CA ARG A 22 18.53 3.11 -2.11
C ARG A 22 18.21 3.01 -0.61
N GLU A 23 18.34 4.09 0.10
CA GLU A 23 18.05 4.15 1.54
C GLU A 23 16.59 3.80 1.82
N LEU A 24 15.67 4.43 1.09
CA LEU A 24 14.24 4.18 1.20
C LEU A 24 13.89 2.72 0.88
N ALA A 25 14.47 2.14 -0.19
CA ALA A 25 14.20 0.76 -0.56
C ALA A 25 14.69 -0.24 0.50
N VAL A 26 15.88 -0.01 1.06
CA VAL A 26 16.43 -0.86 2.13
C VAL A 26 15.58 -0.74 3.40
N ALA A 27 15.23 0.48 3.82
CA ALA A 27 14.38 0.71 4.97
C ALA A 27 12.99 0.07 4.80
N GLU A 28 12.37 0.21 3.62
CA GLU A 28 11.07 -0.40 3.29
C GLU A 28 11.12 -1.92 3.42
N SER A 29 12.17 -2.56 2.86
CA SER A 29 12.32 -4.02 2.92
C SER A 29 12.58 -4.53 4.32
N LEU A 30 13.41 -3.85 5.11
CA LEU A 30 13.70 -4.22 6.50
C LEU A 30 12.48 -4.07 7.40
N ASP A 31 11.70 -3.00 7.21
CA ASP A 31 10.56 -2.66 8.05
C ASP A 31 9.33 -3.51 7.73
N ASN A 32 9.12 -3.83 6.44
CA ASN A 32 7.94 -4.56 5.95
C ASN A 32 8.17 -6.06 5.81
N GLY A 33 9.38 -6.48 5.42
CA GLY A 33 9.71 -7.86 5.09
C GLY A 33 9.63 -8.21 3.60
N LYS A 34 9.20 -7.28 2.73
CA LYS A 34 9.12 -7.52 1.27
C LYS A 34 10.49 -7.62 0.60
N PRO A 35 10.62 -8.38 -0.50
CA PRO A 35 11.88 -8.47 -1.24
C PRO A 35 12.38 -7.12 -1.71
N ILE A 36 13.69 -6.89 -1.59
CA ILE A 36 14.35 -5.63 -1.98
C ILE A 36 14.11 -5.26 -3.45
N LYS A 37 13.95 -6.24 -4.33
CA LYS A 37 13.62 -6.00 -5.74
C LYS A 37 12.27 -5.30 -5.90
N GLU A 38 11.29 -5.59 -5.05
CA GLU A 38 9.98 -4.94 -5.09
C GLU A 38 10.06 -3.51 -4.57
N SER A 39 10.71 -3.28 -3.42
CA SER A 39 10.90 -1.94 -2.87
C SER A 39 11.69 -1.03 -3.80
N ARG A 40 12.81 -1.57 -4.38
CA ARG A 40 13.73 -0.82 -5.24
C ARG A 40 13.16 -0.54 -6.62
N ASP A 41 12.54 -1.55 -7.25
CA ASP A 41 12.19 -1.50 -8.68
C ASP A 41 10.73 -1.07 -8.90
N VAL A 42 9.88 -1.17 -7.86
CA VAL A 42 8.45 -0.84 -7.94
C VAL A 42 8.09 0.31 -7.00
N ASP A 43 8.21 0.12 -5.67
CA ASP A 43 7.63 1.06 -4.71
C ASP A 43 8.28 2.45 -4.78
N VAL A 44 9.60 2.53 -4.64
CA VAL A 44 10.30 3.82 -4.61
C VAL A 44 10.19 4.59 -5.93
N PRO A 45 10.34 3.97 -7.12
CA PRO A 45 10.09 4.64 -8.40
C PRO A 45 8.65 5.16 -8.53
N LEU A 46 7.64 4.39 -8.09
CA LEU A 46 6.25 4.82 -8.12
C LEU A 46 6.00 6.01 -7.19
N VAL A 47 6.61 6.02 -6.00
CA VAL A 47 6.53 7.16 -5.06
C VAL A 47 7.02 8.44 -5.74
N ALA A 48 8.20 8.43 -6.35
CA ALA A 48 8.74 9.58 -7.06
C ALA A 48 7.82 10.03 -8.22
N SER A 49 7.37 9.06 -9.04
CA SER A 49 6.46 9.32 -10.16
C SER A 49 5.15 9.95 -9.70
N TRP A 50 4.63 9.52 -8.57
CA TRP A 50 3.39 10.04 -7.99
C TRP A 50 3.52 11.50 -7.57
N PHE A 51 4.62 11.86 -6.91
CA PHE A 51 4.90 13.24 -6.57
C PHE A 51 5.13 14.11 -7.82
N PHE A 52 5.82 13.64 -8.84
CA PHE A 52 5.95 14.36 -10.13
C PHE A 52 4.60 14.58 -10.80
N TYR A 53 3.76 13.56 -10.85
CA TYR A 53 2.42 13.66 -11.43
C TYR A 53 1.59 14.73 -10.75
N TYR A 54 1.49 14.72 -9.43
CA TYR A 54 0.71 15.71 -8.68
C TYR A 54 1.36 17.09 -8.63
N ALA A 55 2.67 17.20 -8.79
CA ALA A 55 3.34 18.48 -9.00
C ALA A 55 2.83 19.17 -10.26
N GLY A 56 2.63 18.39 -11.33
CA GLY A 56 2.05 18.88 -12.59
C GLY A 56 0.59 19.31 -12.49
N TRP A 57 -0.16 18.83 -11.50
CA TRP A 57 -1.57 19.16 -11.27
C TRP A 57 -1.78 20.32 -10.29
N ALA A 58 -0.82 20.65 -9.45
CA ALA A 58 -0.99 21.59 -8.35
C ALA A 58 -1.47 23.01 -8.79
N ASP A 59 -1.12 23.45 -9.98
CA ASP A 59 -1.54 24.73 -10.57
C ASP A 59 -2.67 24.59 -11.62
N LYS A 60 -3.24 23.40 -11.76
CA LYS A 60 -4.26 23.08 -12.79
C LYS A 60 -5.57 22.54 -12.20
N LEU A 61 -5.82 22.75 -10.91
CA LEU A 61 -7.01 22.22 -10.25
C LEU A 61 -8.31 22.71 -10.87
N ASP A 62 -8.33 23.90 -11.43
CA ASP A 62 -9.49 24.46 -12.14
C ASP A 62 -9.88 23.66 -13.40
N HIS A 63 -8.93 22.87 -13.93
CA HIS A 63 -9.14 21.99 -15.08
C HIS A 63 -9.42 20.51 -14.69
N ALA A 64 -9.41 20.21 -13.40
CA ALA A 64 -9.57 18.83 -12.90
C ALA A 64 -11.02 18.36 -12.79
N GLY A 65 -11.99 19.12 -13.26
CA GLY A 65 -13.42 18.77 -13.19
C GLY A 65 -14.00 18.83 -11.77
N LEU A 66 -13.35 19.54 -10.84
CA LEU A 66 -13.74 19.62 -9.43
C LEU A 66 -14.80 20.71 -9.15
N GLY A 67 -15.43 21.24 -10.17
CA GLY A 67 -16.37 22.36 -10.08
C GLY A 67 -15.68 23.72 -10.23
N ALA A 68 -16.46 24.79 -10.13
CA ALA A 68 -15.93 26.16 -10.21
C ALA A 68 -15.18 26.52 -8.92
N ASN A 69 -13.94 27.00 -9.07
CA ASN A 69 -13.12 27.50 -7.96
C ASN A 69 -12.84 26.44 -6.84
N PRO A 70 -12.13 25.35 -7.15
CA PRO A 70 -11.81 24.30 -6.18
C PRO A 70 -10.95 24.85 -5.04
N ARG A 71 -11.26 24.45 -3.81
CA ARG A 71 -10.55 24.89 -2.59
C ARG A 71 -10.06 23.70 -1.80
N ALA A 72 -8.98 23.90 -1.04
CA ALA A 72 -8.53 22.94 -0.04
C ALA A 72 -9.65 22.63 0.97
N LEU A 73 -9.73 21.40 1.43
CA LEU A 73 -10.67 21.00 2.49
C LEU A 73 -10.25 21.51 3.86
N GLY A 74 -8.93 21.63 4.10
CA GLY A 74 -8.35 22.02 5.37
C GLY A 74 -7.32 21.00 5.87
N VAL A 75 -7.56 20.40 7.03
CA VAL A 75 -6.68 19.41 7.65
C VAL A 75 -7.12 17.99 7.24
N ALA A 76 -6.20 17.26 6.59
CA ALA A 76 -6.39 15.87 6.22
C ALA A 76 -5.70 14.93 7.22
N GLY A 77 -6.49 14.19 8.01
CA GLY A 77 -6.02 13.07 8.80
C GLY A 77 -5.82 11.84 7.91
N GLN A 78 -4.59 11.37 7.81
CA GLN A 78 -4.22 10.25 6.93
C GLN A 78 -3.70 9.07 7.76
N ILE A 79 -4.24 7.88 7.55
CA ILE A 79 -3.82 6.66 8.24
C ILE A 79 -3.47 5.65 7.16
N ILE A 80 -2.23 5.14 7.20
CA ILE A 80 -1.69 4.23 6.19
C ILE A 80 -1.38 2.85 6.77
N PRO A 81 -1.50 1.80 5.95
CA PRO A 81 -1.27 0.42 6.34
C PRO A 81 0.21 0.06 6.31
N TRP A 82 0.50 -1.16 6.76
CA TRP A 82 1.85 -1.71 6.83
C TRP A 82 2.33 -2.40 5.53
N ASN A 83 1.42 -2.75 4.60
CA ASN A 83 1.80 -3.56 3.43
C ASN A 83 2.53 -2.79 2.32
N PHE A 84 2.27 -1.49 2.16
CA PHE A 84 2.97 -0.57 1.26
C PHE A 84 3.22 0.76 1.97
N PRO A 85 4.08 0.82 2.99
CA PRO A 85 4.23 1.99 3.86
C PRO A 85 4.51 3.28 3.08
N LEU A 86 5.60 3.30 2.32
CA LEU A 86 6.02 4.49 1.58
C LEU A 86 5.09 4.83 0.41
N LEU A 87 4.60 3.81 -0.30
CA LEU A 87 3.71 4.02 -1.44
C LEU A 87 2.36 4.58 -1.00
N MET A 88 1.78 4.05 0.09
CA MET A 88 0.51 4.56 0.64
C MET A 88 0.64 5.95 1.25
N LEU A 89 1.82 6.29 1.80
CA LEU A 89 2.16 7.65 2.19
C LEU A 89 2.06 8.58 0.97
N ALA A 90 2.77 8.26 -0.11
CA ALA A 90 2.80 9.08 -1.31
C ALA A 90 1.40 9.24 -1.95
N TRP A 91 0.62 8.17 -2.03
CA TRP A 91 -0.72 8.17 -2.62
C TRP A 91 -1.71 9.07 -1.88
N LYS A 92 -1.50 9.29 -0.59
CA LYS A 92 -2.32 10.19 0.21
C LYS A 92 -1.73 11.59 0.29
N LEU A 93 -0.41 11.70 0.45
CA LEU A 93 0.26 12.97 0.69
C LEU A 93 0.30 13.86 -0.56
N ALA A 94 0.70 13.30 -1.70
CA ALA A 94 0.90 14.07 -2.91
C ALA A 94 -0.38 14.78 -3.40
N PRO A 95 -1.53 14.11 -3.56
CA PRO A 95 -2.77 14.77 -3.94
C PRO A 95 -3.26 15.78 -2.91
N ALA A 96 -3.10 15.48 -1.60
CA ALA A 96 -3.51 16.41 -0.54
C ALA A 96 -2.70 17.71 -0.57
N LEU A 97 -1.38 17.62 -0.74
CA LEU A 97 -0.50 18.77 -0.90
C LEU A 97 -0.78 19.55 -2.19
N ALA A 98 -0.97 18.86 -3.32
CA ALA A 98 -1.32 19.48 -4.58
C ALA A 98 -2.62 20.32 -4.45
N ALA A 99 -3.61 19.79 -3.73
CA ALA A 99 -4.87 20.46 -3.46
C ALA A 99 -4.78 21.59 -2.41
N GLY A 100 -3.63 21.72 -1.71
CA GLY A 100 -3.39 22.79 -0.73
C GLY A 100 -3.84 22.49 0.69
N ASN A 101 -4.07 21.21 1.04
CA ASN A 101 -4.40 20.79 2.39
C ASN A 101 -3.15 20.72 3.27
N THR A 102 -3.35 20.83 4.59
CA THR A 102 -2.38 20.41 5.59
C THR A 102 -2.67 18.99 6.04
N ILE A 103 -1.66 18.29 6.53
CA ILE A 103 -1.75 16.84 6.78
C ILE A 103 -1.25 16.48 8.18
N VAL A 104 -1.99 15.58 8.84
CA VAL A 104 -1.51 14.78 9.95
C VAL A 104 -1.54 13.31 9.52
N LEU A 105 -0.37 12.70 9.36
CA LEU A 105 -0.24 11.33 8.87
C LEU A 105 0.20 10.38 9.98
N LYS A 106 -0.52 9.27 10.14
CA LYS A 106 -0.15 8.17 11.05
C LYS A 106 0.22 6.93 10.25
N PRO A 107 1.50 6.51 10.24
CA PRO A 107 1.89 5.21 9.66
C PRO A 107 1.43 4.05 10.55
N ALA A 108 1.45 2.83 10.00
CA ALA A 108 1.27 1.64 10.81
C ALA A 108 2.39 1.51 11.84
N GLU A 109 2.06 0.97 13.01
CA GLU A 109 3.01 0.80 14.12
C GLU A 109 4.15 -0.16 13.82
N THR A 110 3.92 -1.12 12.92
CA THR A 110 4.90 -2.13 12.51
C THR A 110 5.80 -1.68 11.36
N THR A 111 5.47 -0.56 10.68
CA THR A 111 6.23 -0.07 9.53
C THR A 111 6.30 1.47 9.50
N PRO A 112 6.89 2.12 10.52
CA PRO A 112 6.96 3.57 10.58
C PRO A 112 8.23 4.15 9.93
N LEU A 113 9.27 3.35 9.66
CA LEU A 113 10.62 3.87 9.38
C LEU A 113 10.67 4.73 8.11
N THR A 114 10.08 4.27 7.01
CA THR A 114 10.07 5.04 5.76
C THR A 114 9.29 6.34 5.86
N ALA A 115 8.23 6.39 6.70
CA ALA A 115 7.53 7.64 6.97
C ALA A 115 8.39 8.62 7.79
N LEU A 116 9.20 8.13 8.72
CA LEU A 116 10.14 8.97 9.50
C LEU A 116 11.27 9.50 8.62
N ILE A 117 11.87 8.67 7.77
CA ILE A 117 12.84 9.11 6.76
C ILE A 117 12.21 10.15 5.81
N PHE A 118 10.94 9.96 5.47
CA PHE A 118 10.22 10.90 4.62
C PHE A 118 10.03 12.27 5.29
N ALA A 119 9.91 12.35 6.62
CA ALA A 119 9.89 13.62 7.34
C ALA A 119 11.19 14.43 7.11
N GLU A 120 12.35 13.76 7.05
CA GLU A 120 13.61 14.42 6.70
C GLU A 120 13.60 14.93 5.24
N ILE A 121 13.04 14.14 4.32
CA ILE A 121 12.88 14.58 2.91
C ILE A 121 12.04 15.84 2.83
N LEU A 122 10.96 15.94 3.60
CA LEU A 122 10.13 17.14 3.66
C LEU A 122 10.89 18.37 4.16
N GLN A 123 11.76 18.19 5.17
CA GLN A 123 12.64 19.26 5.67
C GLN A 123 13.67 19.66 4.60
N GLN A 124 14.33 18.70 3.95
CA GLN A 124 15.29 18.95 2.86
C GLN A 124 14.65 19.64 1.65
N ALA A 125 13.35 19.40 1.43
CA ALA A 125 12.58 20.09 0.40
C ALA A 125 12.18 21.52 0.79
N ASP A 126 12.55 22.01 1.98
CA ASP A 126 12.12 23.28 2.56
C ASP A 126 10.59 23.43 2.67
N LEU A 127 9.86 22.32 2.85
CA LEU A 127 8.41 22.41 3.03
C LEU A 127 8.11 23.17 4.33
N PRO A 128 7.25 24.19 4.32
CA PRO A 128 6.96 24.97 5.51
C PRO A 128 6.51 24.10 6.70
N ALA A 129 7.03 24.40 7.87
CA ALA A 129 6.70 23.68 9.10
C ALA A 129 5.18 23.68 9.34
N GLY A 130 4.64 22.54 9.82
CA GLY A 130 3.23 22.35 10.11
C GLY A 130 2.36 21.98 8.91
N VAL A 131 2.88 22.02 7.67
CA VAL A 131 2.12 21.58 6.48
C VAL A 131 1.92 20.07 6.50
N VAL A 132 2.94 19.31 6.86
CA VAL A 132 2.86 17.86 7.06
C VAL A 132 3.41 17.52 8.44
N ASN A 133 2.63 16.76 9.21
CA ASN A 133 2.98 16.30 10.54
C ASN A 133 2.83 14.78 10.57
N ILE A 134 3.91 14.06 10.89
CA ILE A 134 3.91 12.60 11.01
C ILE A 134 3.87 12.24 12.48
N VAL A 135 2.85 11.50 12.88
CA VAL A 135 2.65 11.03 14.26
C VAL A 135 2.66 9.52 14.32
N THR A 136 3.56 8.96 15.10
CA THR A 136 3.63 7.51 15.34
C THR A 136 2.68 7.10 16.47
N GLY A 137 2.32 5.82 16.49
CA GLY A 137 1.47 5.26 17.54
C GLY A 137 0.58 4.13 17.04
N ALA A 138 -0.05 3.45 17.96
CA ALA A 138 -0.96 2.34 17.72
C ALA A 138 -2.37 2.81 17.31
N GLY A 139 -3.33 1.89 17.31
CA GLY A 139 -4.72 2.16 16.89
C GLY A 139 -5.39 3.31 17.65
N ALA A 140 -5.07 3.50 18.94
CA ALA A 140 -5.61 4.61 19.76
C ALA A 140 -5.24 5.99 19.19
N THR A 141 -4.00 6.17 18.70
CA THR A 141 -3.57 7.41 18.05
C THR A 141 -4.39 7.68 16.78
N GLY A 142 -4.62 6.63 15.97
CA GLY A 142 -5.48 6.72 14.78
C GLY A 142 -6.92 7.11 15.14
N ALA A 143 -7.49 6.51 16.19
CA ALA A 143 -8.83 6.82 16.65
C ALA A 143 -8.98 8.26 17.16
N THR A 144 -7.95 8.78 17.83
CA THR A 144 -7.89 10.19 18.25
C THR A 144 -7.86 11.13 17.05
N LEU A 145 -7.03 10.82 16.03
CA LEU A 145 -6.96 11.59 14.80
C LEU A 145 -8.31 11.63 14.06
N VAL A 146 -8.99 10.50 13.95
CA VAL A 146 -10.31 10.40 13.30
C VAL A 146 -11.37 11.27 13.99
N ARG A 147 -11.36 11.32 15.32
CA ARG A 147 -12.36 12.05 16.12
C ARG A 147 -12.01 13.52 16.35
N HIS A 148 -10.78 13.94 16.04
CA HIS A 148 -10.33 15.32 16.34
C HIS A 148 -11.22 16.35 15.63
N PRO A 149 -11.77 17.36 16.32
CA PRO A 149 -12.73 18.31 15.72
C PRO A 149 -12.14 19.09 14.54
N ASP A 150 -10.86 19.43 14.59
CA ASP A 150 -10.17 20.23 13.56
C ASP A 150 -9.67 19.41 12.37
N VAL A 151 -10.03 18.12 12.26
CA VAL A 151 -9.77 17.30 11.07
C VAL A 151 -10.98 17.36 10.15
N ASP A 152 -10.78 17.89 8.95
CA ASP A 152 -11.84 18.08 7.93
C ASP A 152 -12.03 16.84 7.05
N LYS A 153 -10.97 16.07 6.86
CA LYS A 153 -10.99 14.84 6.04
C LYS A 153 -10.22 13.72 6.71
N VAL A 154 -10.78 12.51 6.66
CA VAL A 154 -10.10 11.27 7.01
C VAL A 154 -9.86 10.45 5.75
N ALA A 155 -8.60 10.08 5.51
CA ALA A 155 -8.20 9.16 4.44
C ALA A 155 -7.52 7.93 5.08
N PHE A 156 -8.20 6.81 5.02
CA PHE A 156 -7.77 5.56 5.63
C PHE A 156 -7.52 4.48 4.58
N THR A 157 -6.43 3.76 4.72
CA THR A 157 -6.21 2.46 4.05
C THR A 157 -5.85 1.43 5.09
N GLY A 158 -6.55 0.29 5.10
CA GLY A 158 -6.32 -0.77 6.07
C GLY A 158 -7.42 -1.82 6.10
N SER A 159 -7.67 -2.41 7.28
CA SER A 159 -8.65 -3.49 7.41
C SER A 159 -10.10 -3.00 7.30
N THR A 160 -10.98 -3.86 6.78
CA THR A 160 -12.41 -3.61 6.66
C THR A 160 -13.06 -3.32 8.02
N GLY A 161 -12.62 -4.00 9.09
CA GLY A 161 -13.13 -3.78 10.44
C GLY A 161 -12.90 -2.35 10.91
N VAL A 162 -11.65 -1.88 10.85
CA VAL A 162 -11.28 -0.50 11.21
C VAL A 162 -11.96 0.52 10.29
N GLY A 163 -12.08 0.23 8.99
CA GLY A 163 -12.82 1.10 8.06
C GLY A 163 -14.27 1.31 8.45
N ARG A 164 -14.96 0.25 8.90
CA ARG A 164 -16.32 0.33 9.43
C ARG A 164 -16.41 1.17 10.72
N ASP A 165 -15.42 1.03 11.61
CA ASP A 165 -15.37 1.82 12.84
C ASP A 165 -15.13 3.30 12.56
N ILE A 166 -14.27 3.63 11.58
CA ILE A 166 -14.07 4.99 11.11
C ILE A 166 -15.36 5.55 10.52
N ALA A 167 -16.05 4.81 9.65
CA ALA A 167 -17.31 5.24 9.07
C ALA A 167 -18.36 5.57 10.15
N ARG A 168 -18.46 4.73 11.19
CA ARG A 168 -19.35 5.00 12.34
C ARG A 168 -18.91 6.24 13.12
N ALA A 169 -17.61 6.41 13.34
CA ALA A 169 -17.05 7.51 14.14
C ALA A 169 -17.25 8.89 13.49
N VAL A 170 -17.34 8.95 12.16
CA VAL A 170 -17.52 10.19 11.40
C VAL A 170 -18.98 10.42 10.96
N ALA A 171 -19.86 9.44 11.16
CA ALA A 171 -21.27 9.57 10.81
C ALA A 171 -21.91 10.75 11.57
N GLY A 172 -22.66 11.57 10.83
CA GLY A 172 -23.30 12.78 11.40
C GLY A 172 -22.35 13.97 11.61
N THR A 173 -21.10 13.89 11.14
CA THR A 173 -20.15 15.02 11.11
C THR A 173 -19.99 15.55 9.69
N ASP A 174 -19.37 16.74 9.55
CA ASP A 174 -19.05 17.34 8.23
C ASP A 174 -17.75 16.77 7.63
N LYS A 175 -17.10 15.82 8.30
CA LYS A 175 -15.83 15.25 7.84
C LYS A 175 -15.99 14.48 6.52
N ARG A 176 -15.13 14.77 5.57
CA ARG A 176 -15.01 13.95 4.36
C ARG A 176 -14.24 12.66 4.66
N VAL A 177 -14.68 11.55 4.08
CA VAL A 177 -14.05 10.24 4.30
C VAL A 177 -13.70 9.59 2.96
N THR A 178 -12.52 8.96 2.92
CA THR A 178 -12.13 8.01 1.88
C THR A 178 -11.58 6.77 2.57
N LEU A 179 -12.13 5.61 2.22
CA LEU A 179 -11.76 4.31 2.78
C LEU A 179 -11.27 3.39 1.66
N GLU A 180 -10.02 2.96 1.76
CA GLU A 180 -9.43 1.92 0.94
C GLU A 180 -9.23 0.68 1.81
N LEU A 181 -9.91 -0.41 1.48
CA LEU A 181 -10.05 -1.56 2.37
C LEU A 181 -9.55 -2.85 1.71
N GLY A 182 -9.48 -3.92 2.50
CA GLY A 182 -9.10 -5.24 2.02
C GLY A 182 -10.16 -5.88 1.11
N GLY A 183 -9.70 -6.80 0.30
CA GLY A 183 -10.55 -7.58 -0.60
C GLY A 183 -9.97 -8.96 -0.88
N LYS A 184 -10.72 -9.76 -1.63
CA LYS A 184 -10.32 -11.05 -2.19
C LYS A 184 -10.74 -11.06 -3.66
N ALA A 185 -9.90 -10.46 -4.52
CA ALA A 185 -10.16 -10.35 -5.94
C ALA A 185 -10.10 -11.72 -6.65
N ALA A 186 -10.78 -11.85 -7.77
CA ALA A 186 -10.76 -13.05 -8.59
C ALA A 186 -9.72 -12.92 -9.71
N ASN A 187 -8.97 -14.01 -9.95
CA ASN A 187 -8.30 -14.32 -11.21
C ASN A 187 -9.19 -15.30 -11.99
N ILE A 188 -9.55 -14.96 -13.21
CA ILE A 188 -10.45 -15.78 -14.02
C ILE A 188 -9.71 -16.19 -15.30
N VAL A 189 -9.62 -17.49 -15.56
CA VAL A 189 -8.89 -18.06 -16.70
C VAL A 189 -9.83 -18.93 -17.53
N PHE A 190 -10.03 -18.56 -18.80
CA PHE A 190 -10.77 -19.32 -19.80
C PHE A 190 -9.82 -20.11 -20.70
N ASP A 191 -10.34 -21.04 -21.49
CA ASP A 191 -9.57 -21.96 -22.34
C ASP A 191 -8.88 -21.29 -23.54
N ASP A 192 -9.29 -20.09 -23.90
CA ASP A 192 -8.66 -19.26 -24.93
C ASP A 192 -7.49 -18.39 -24.38
N ALA A 193 -7.22 -18.45 -23.07
CA ALA A 193 -6.15 -17.68 -22.45
C ALA A 193 -4.76 -18.21 -22.87
N PRO A 194 -3.76 -17.33 -23.10
CA PRO A 194 -2.38 -17.75 -23.27
C PRO A 194 -1.82 -18.27 -21.94
N ILE A 195 -1.83 -19.59 -21.75
CA ILE A 195 -1.65 -20.24 -20.44
C ILE A 195 -0.34 -19.84 -19.76
N ASP A 196 0.79 -19.78 -20.47
CA ASP A 196 2.07 -19.38 -19.85
C ASP A 196 2.04 -17.97 -19.28
N GLN A 197 1.41 -17.03 -19.99
CA GLN A 197 1.23 -15.67 -19.50
C GLN A 197 0.22 -15.63 -18.34
N ALA A 198 -0.81 -16.45 -18.37
CA ALA A 198 -1.78 -16.56 -17.29
C ALA A 198 -1.12 -17.07 -16.00
N ILE A 199 -0.26 -18.10 -16.07
CA ILE A 199 0.50 -18.61 -14.92
C ILE A 199 1.38 -17.52 -14.30
N GLU A 200 2.17 -16.79 -15.11
CA GLU A 200 3.00 -15.69 -14.58
C GLU A 200 2.13 -14.56 -14.00
N GLY A 201 0.99 -14.24 -14.63
CA GLY A 201 0.03 -13.27 -14.12
C GLY A 201 -0.58 -13.69 -12.77
N ILE A 202 -0.95 -14.97 -12.61
CA ILE A 202 -1.45 -15.54 -11.36
C ILE A 202 -0.39 -15.44 -10.25
N VAL A 203 0.85 -15.90 -10.55
CA VAL A 203 1.94 -15.89 -9.58
C VAL A 203 2.27 -14.47 -9.13
N ASN A 204 2.45 -13.54 -10.07
CA ASN A 204 2.69 -12.14 -9.74
C ASN A 204 1.50 -11.51 -9.00
N GLY A 205 0.28 -11.83 -9.39
CA GLY A 205 -0.94 -11.26 -8.81
C GLY A 205 -1.23 -11.69 -7.37
N ILE A 206 -0.66 -12.82 -6.92
CA ILE A 206 -0.89 -13.32 -5.56
C ILE A 206 0.35 -13.31 -4.67
N PHE A 207 1.55 -13.56 -5.20
CA PHE A 207 2.76 -13.69 -4.37
C PHE A 207 3.56 -12.40 -4.24
N PHE A 208 3.28 -11.38 -5.06
CA PHE A 208 3.86 -10.05 -4.88
C PHE A 208 3.62 -9.57 -3.44
N ASN A 209 4.65 -9.03 -2.81
CA ASN A 209 4.61 -8.61 -1.40
C ASN A 209 4.05 -9.70 -0.45
N GLN A 210 4.44 -10.97 -0.63
CA GLN A 210 3.97 -12.13 0.15
C GLN A 210 2.44 -12.28 0.16
N GLY A 211 1.74 -11.80 -0.89
CA GLY A 211 0.28 -11.78 -0.95
C GLY A 211 -0.38 -10.65 -0.16
N HIS A 212 0.40 -9.75 0.44
CA HIS A 212 -0.10 -8.64 1.24
C HIS A 212 -0.56 -7.45 0.38
N VAL A 213 -1.40 -7.72 -0.62
CA VAL A 213 -1.90 -6.75 -1.58
C VAL A 213 -3.43 -6.70 -1.50
N CYS A 214 -4.00 -5.50 -1.35
CA CYS A 214 -5.45 -5.31 -1.23
C CYS A 214 -6.24 -5.80 -2.45
N CYS A 215 -5.64 -5.74 -3.63
CA CYS A 215 -6.20 -6.20 -4.91
C CYS A 215 -5.59 -7.52 -5.40
N ALA A 216 -4.90 -8.29 -4.54
CA ALA A 216 -4.34 -9.59 -4.92
C ALA A 216 -5.41 -10.53 -5.47
N GLY A 217 -5.06 -11.28 -6.54
CA GLY A 217 -5.91 -12.28 -7.16
C GLY A 217 -6.07 -13.53 -6.30
N SER A 218 -6.66 -13.37 -5.12
CA SER A 218 -6.72 -14.37 -4.06
C SER A 218 -7.62 -15.57 -4.36
N ARG A 219 -8.48 -15.46 -5.37
CA ARG A 219 -9.38 -16.53 -5.80
C ARG A 219 -9.12 -16.84 -7.27
N LEU A 220 -8.62 -18.05 -7.54
CA LEU A 220 -8.38 -18.52 -8.89
C LEU A 220 -9.60 -19.31 -9.37
N LEU A 221 -10.23 -18.83 -10.43
CA LEU A 221 -11.37 -19.45 -11.10
C LEU A 221 -10.91 -19.90 -12.49
N VAL A 222 -10.86 -21.18 -12.71
CA VAL A 222 -10.37 -21.78 -13.96
C VAL A 222 -11.51 -22.53 -14.64
N GLN A 223 -11.64 -22.35 -15.95
CA GLN A 223 -12.58 -23.13 -16.77
C GLN A 223 -12.22 -24.62 -16.66
N GLU A 224 -13.23 -25.47 -16.51
CA GLU A 224 -13.07 -26.89 -16.23
C GLU A 224 -12.17 -27.62 -17.25
N SER A 225 -12.31 -27.27 -18.54
CA SER A 225 -11.57 -27.93 -19.63
C SER A 225 -10.05 -27.79 -19.56
N ILE A 226 -9.54 -26.77 -18.86
CA ILE A 226 -8.10 -26.48 -18.71
C ILE A 226 -7.61 -26.56 -17.25
N HIS A 227 -8.50 -26.95 -16.34
CA HIS A 227 -8.23 -26.92 -14.90
C HIS A 227 -6.92 -27.68 -14.53
N ASP A 228 -6.80 -28.94 -14.95
CA ASP A 228 -5.67 -29.78 -14.58
C ASP A 228 -4.35 -29.25 -15.16
N GLU A 229 -4.38 -28.78 -16.42
CA GLU A 229 -3.20 -28.17 -17.05
C GLU A 229 -2.74 -26.92 -16.28
N VAL A 230 -3.65 -26.03 -15.92
CA VAL A 230 -3.33 -24.82 -15.16
C VAL A 230 -2.75 -25.17 -13.79
N ILE A 231 -3.35 -26.13 -13.08
CA ILE A 231 -2.88 -26.56 -11.75
C ILE A 231 -1.46 -27.16 -11.83
N ASP A 232 -1.20 -28.01 -12.80
CA ASP A 232 0.14 -28.64 -12.94
C ASP A 232 1.20 -27.62 -13.31
N ARG A 233 0.93 -26.70 -14.23
CA ARG A 233 1.86 -25.62 -14.58
C ARG A 233 2.10 -24.69 -13.40
N LEU A 234 1.04 -24.37 -12.63
CA LEU A 234 1.14 -23.53 -11.45
C LEU A 234 2.02 -24.19 -10.38
N LYS A 235 1.81 -25.48 -10.07
CA LYS A 235 2.67 -26.25 -9.14
C LYS A 235 4.13 -26.21 -9.56
N ASN A 236 4.40 -26.47 -10.85
CA ASN A 236 5.77 -26.42 -11.40
C ASN A 236 6.39 -25.02 -11.22
N ARG A 237 5.63 -23.95 -11.49
CA ARG A 237 6.10 -22.58 -11.33
C ARG A 237 6.33 -22.22 -9.86
N LEU A 238 5.44 -22.62 -8.97
CA LEU A 238 5.58 -22.37 -7.52
C LEU A 238 6.81 -23.03 -6.91
N SER A 239 7.21 -24.22 -7.40
CA SER A 239 8.42 -24.90 -6.94
C SER A 239 9.72 -24.13 -7.20
N THR A 240 9.70 -23.15 -8.09
CA THR A 240 10.86 -22.30 -8.42
C THR A 240 10.95 -21.03 -7.56
N LEU A 241 9.92 -20.72 -6.76
CA LEU A 241 9.92 -19.53 -5.90
C LEU A 241 10.86 -19.72 -4.70
N ARG A 242 11.67 -18.71 -4.44
CA ARG A 242 12.66 -18.73 -3.36
C ARG A 242 12.17 -17.89 -2.19
N LEU A 243 11.98 -18.55 -1.05
CA LEU A 243 11.74 -17.89 0.23
C LEU A 243 13.10 -17.60 0.88
N GLY A 244 13.27 -16.37 1.41
CA GLY A 244 14.56 -16.04 2.02
C GLY A 244 14.64 -14.63 2.61
N ASP A 245 15.86 -14.20 2.85
CA ASP A 245 16.15 -12.85 3.33
C ASP A 245 15.62 -11.79 2.36
N PRO A 246 14.79 -10.84 2.80
CA PRO A 246 14.26 -9.81 1.93
C PRO A 246 15.33 -8.93 1.27
N LEU A 247 16.52 -8.81 1.84
CA LEU A 247 17.61 -8.05 1.25
C LEU A 247 18.41 -8.83 0.19
N ASP A 248 18.25 -10.15 0.10
CA ASP A 248 18.82 -10.92 -1.01
C ASP A 248 18.02 -10.65 -2.28
N LYS A 249 18.69 -10.13 -3.31
CA LYS A 249 18.08 -9.85 -4.62
C LYS A 249 17.48 -11.06 -5.34
N ASN A 250 17.86 -12.28 -4.92
CA ASN A 250 17.33 -13.52 -5.48
C ASN A 250 16.09 -14.03 -4.73
N THR A 251 15.73 -13.45 -3.61
CA THR A 251 14.51 -13.80 -2.88
C THR A 251 13.27 -13.37 -3.66
N ASP A 252 12.31 -14.29 -3.81
CA ASP A 252 11.02 -14.04 -4.45
C ASP A 252 9.94 -13.75 -3.42
N ILE A 253 9.98 -14.40 -2.27
CA ILE A 253 9.03 -14.22 -1.16
C ILE A 253 9.83 -13.93 0.11
N GLY A 254 9.58 -12.77 0.69
CA GLY A 254 10.23 -12.33 1.92
C GLY A 254 9.49 -12.77 3.18
N ALA A 255 9.67 -12.02 4.27
CA ALA A 255 9.09 -12.33 5.57
C ALA A 255 7.64 -11.83 5.69
N ILE A 256 6.83 -12.56 6.45
CA ILE A 256 5.53 -12.06 6.92
C ILE A 256 5.80 -10.92 7.93
N ASN A 257 5.11 -9.79 7.76
CA ASN A 257 5.38 -8.55 8.47
C ASN A 257 5.41 -8.68 10.02
N SER A 258 4.58 -9.56 10.58
CA SER A 258 4.50 -9.69 12.04
C SER A 258 4.05 -11.08 12.48
N ALA A 259 4.40 -11.45 13.72
CA ALA A 259 3.92 -12.69 14.33
C ALA A 259 2.38 -12.76 14.42
N ALA A 260 1.72 -11.63 14.65
CA ALA A 260 0.26 -11.54 14.66
C ALA A 260 -0.34 -11.85 13.29
N GLN A 261 0.26 -11.33 12.21
CA GLN A 261 -0.18 -11.61 10.85
C GLN A 261 0.05 -13.09 10.49
N LEU A 262 1.20 -13.65 10.86
CA LEU A 262 1.49 -15.07 10.65
C LEU A 262 0.50 -15.98 11.41
N ALA A 263 0.21 -15.67 12.68
CA ALA A 263 -0.78 -16.39 13.46
C ALA A 263 -2.17 -16.35 12.81
N ARG A 264 -2.57 -15.19 12.27
CA ARG A 264 -3.85 -15.05 11.58
C ARG A 264 -3.91 -15.85 10.27
N ILE A 265 -2.82 -15.93 9.53
CA ILE A 265 -2.74 -16.77 8.32
C ILE A 265 -2.93 -18.23 8.68
N ARG A 266 -2.21 -18.73 9.71
CA ARG A 266 -2.35 -20.11 10.18
C ARG A 266 -3.77 -20.42 10.64
N GLU A 267 -4.36 -19.58 11.49
CA GLU A 267 -5.74 -19.73 11.94
C GLU A 267 -6.73 -19.86 10.79
N LEU A 268 -6.61 -19.03 9.75
CA LEU A 268 -7.51 -19.08 8.60
C LEU A 268 -7.27 -20.33 7.73
N SER A 269 -6.04 -20.82 7.65
CA SER A 269 -5.73 -22.08 6.97
C SER A 269 -6.35 -23.28 7.71
N ASP A 270 -6.19 -23.32 9.04
CA ASP A 270 -6.77 -24.35 9.89
C ASP A 270 -8.30 -24.39 9.81
N ILE A 271 -8.95 -23.21 9.79
CA ILE A 271 -10.40 -23.08 9.61
C ILE A 271 -10.82 -23.62 8.22
N GLY A 272 -10.11 -23.27 7.17
CA GLY A 272 -10.39 -23.75 5.82
C GLY A 272 -10.30 -25.28 5.74
N GLU A 273 -9.29 -25.86 6.34
CA GLU A 273 -9.10 -27.32 6.41
C GLU A 273 -10.22 -28.00 7.20
N ALA A 274 -10.61 -27.42 8.35
CA ALA A 274 -11.73 -27.91 9.16
C ALA A 274 -13.10 -27.82 8.43
N GLU A 275 -13.25 -26.87 7.52
CA GLU A 275 -14.43 -26.72 6.64
C GLU A 275 -14.40 -27.67 5.42
N GLY A 276 -13.39 -28.53 5.31
CA GLY A 276 -13.26 -29.53 4.24
C GLY A 276 -12.53 -29.02 2.99
N CYS A 277 -11.84 -27.89 3.06
CA CYS A 277 -10.98 -27.44 1.99
C CYS A 277 -9.75 -28.35 1.85
N LEU A 278 -9.34 -28.60 0.61
CA LEU A 278 -8.08 -29.32 0.36
C LEU A 278 -6.91 -28.34 0.48
N LEU A 279 -5.99 -28.62 1.40
CA LEU A 279 -4.73 -27.90 1.50
C LEU A 279 -3.68 -28.61 0.62
N TYR A 280 -3.34 -28.01 -0.51
CA TYR A 280 -2.25 -28.48 -1.37
C TYR A 280 -0.92 -27.94 -0.84
N THR A 281 -0.37 -28.56 0.19
CA THR A 281 1.00 -28.29 0.63
C THR A 281 1.96 -29.11 -0.20
N SER A 282 2.94 -28.43 -0.82
CA SER A 282 4.18 -29.10 -1.19
C SER A 282 4.90 -29.43 0.13
N PRO A 283 5.38 -30.66 0.36
CA PRO A 283 6.16 -30.95 1.56
C PRO A 283 7.35 -29.97 1.59
N SER A 284 7.50 -29.27 2.71
CA SER A 284 8.65 -28.42 2.92
C SER A 284 9.91 -29.28 2.88
N PRO A 285 10.99 -28.88 2.20
CA PRO A 285 12.26 -29.64 2.23
C PRO A 285 12.90 -29.69 3.63
N ARG A 286 12.22 -29.24 4.67
CA ARG A 286 12.71 -29.13 6.05
C ARG A 286 11.84 -29.90 7.07
N ASP A 287 10.87 -30.69 6.63
CA ASP A 287 10.14 -31.62 7.49
C ASP A 287 10.80 -33.01 7.46
#